data_ed74df024fa2ce48da57c6862a4ed8c0
#
_entry.id   ed74df024fa2ce48da57c6862a4ed8c0
#
_cell.length_a   1.000
_cell.length_b   1.000
_cell.length_c   1.000
_cell.angle_alpha   90.00
_cell.angle_beta   90.00
_cell.angle_gamma   90.00
#
_symmetry.space_group_name_H-M   'P 1'
#
loop_
_entity.id
_entity.type
_entity.pdbx_description
1 polymer ?
#
loop_
_entity_poly.entity_id
_entity_poly.type
_entity_poly.pdbx_seq_one_letter_code
_entity_poly.pdbx_strand_id
1 'polypeptide(L)'
;PNTPDERPSRDPAFQGWQGTLAATLEHPLDFILPDDAPGDLTEVHCPPGRVLAAGDAYLLDGRTLRFFRAPPGPVLARTRGAPCAGYQERRNSRIDLELQAWARDMSTADDLLARALAAVLATVAGLDVIDLSSAPPHLSLRLTAPRVSLAGIERNLDPDNPERLHCVAHCLIRGELETSLILGAPDRQGRISEVDVALHLP
;
A
#
# COMPACT_ATOMS: atom_id res chain seq x y z
N PRO A 1 14.46 -36.60 10.38
CA PRO A 1 14.58 -35.43 9.54
C PRO A 1 13.62 -34.39 10.11
N ASN A 2 14.20 -33.39 10.81
CA ASN A 2 13.43 -32.25 11.27
C ASN A 2 13.07 -31.43 10.03
N THR A 3 11.81 -31.37 9.69
CA THR A 3 11.28 -30.35 8.80
C THR A 3 11.53 -29.02 9.46
N PRO A 4 12.17 -28.05 8.80
CA PRO A 4 12.31 -26.70 9.35
C PRO A 4 10.93 -26.17 9.73
N ASP A 5 10.82 -25.49 10.86
CA ASP A 5 9.58 -24.84 11.26
C ASP A 5 9.33 -23.65 10.28
N GLU A 6 8.56 -23.90 9.24
CA GLU A 6 8.23 -22.94 8.17
C GLU A 6 7.25 -21.86 8.61
N ARG A 7 7.09 -21.63 9.93
CA ARG A 7 6.22 -20.60 10.43
C ARG A 7 6.78 -19.21 10.11
N PRO A 8 5.92 -18.30 9.65
CA PRO A 8 6.32 -16.93 9.40
C PRO A 8 6.92 -16.28 10.65
N SER A 9 8.04 -15.59 10.48
CA SER A 9 8.68 -14.90 11.59
C SER A 9 7.84 -13.70 12.04
N ARG A 10 7.64 -13.61 13.36
CA ARG A 10 7.03 -12.45 14.01
C ARG A 10 8.07 -11.54 14.65
N ASP A 11 9.35 -11.83 14.49
CA ASP A 11 10.41 -10.99 15.05
C ASP A 11 10.44 -9.63 14.33
N PRO A 12 10.20 -8.52 15.02
CA PRO A 12 10.22 -7.19 14.43
C PRO A 12 11.53 -6.83 13.73
N ALA A 13 12.64 -7.41 14.17
CA ALA A 13 13.95 -7.18 13.57
C ALA A 13 14.00 -7.61 12.08
N PHE A 14 13.21 -8.59 11.67
CA PHE A 14 13.15 -9.05 10.28
C PHE A 14 12.13 -8.31 9.43
N GLN A 15 11.14 -7.68 10.06
CA GLN A 15 10.05 -7.00 9.36
C GLN A 15 10.43 -5.59 8.90
N GLY A 16 11.48 -5.02 9.49
CA GLY A 16 11.77 -3.61 9.35
C GLY A 16 10.78 -2.75 10.16
N TRP A 17 10.89 -1.46 9.96
CA TRP A 17 10.01 -0.50 10.61
C TRP A 17 9.25 0.30 9.54
N GLN A 18 8.00 0.63 9.83
CA GLN A 18 7.20 1.55 9.04
C GLN A 18 6.41 2.45 9.98
N GLY A 19 6.47 3.74 9.75
CA GLY A 19 5.73 4.70 10.56
C GLY A 19 5.73 6.11 9.99
N THR A 20 4.86 6.93 10.55
CA THR A 20 4.77 8.34 10.20
C THR A 20 5.79 9.12 11.03
N LEU A 21 6.58 9.94 10.35
CA LEU A 21 7.56 10.81 10.98
C LEU A 21 6.93 12.16 11.30
N ALA A 22 7.33 12.75 12.44
CA ALA A 22 7.02 14.11 12.79
C ALA A 22 8.23 15.01 12.50
N ALA A 23 7.99 16.23 12.04
CA ALA A 23 9.01 17.24 11.93
C ALA A 23 9.55 17.61 13.32
N THR A 24 10.80 17.99 13.40
CA THR A 24 11.36 18.52 14.66
C THR A 24 10.82 19.91 14.95
N LEU A 25 10.68 20.25 16.21
CA LEU A 25 10.16 21.58 16.62
C LEU A 25 11.09 22.73 16.21
N GLU A 26 12.40 22.49 16.19
CA GLU A 26 13.40 23.50 15.87
C GLU A 26 13.60 23.66 14.37
N HIS A 27 13.46 22.56 13.61
CA HIS A 27 13.67 22.54 12.18
C HIS A 27 12.51 21.83 11.47
N PRO A 28 11.50 22.56 10.98
CA PRO A 28 10.27 21.97 10.43
C PRO A 28 10.49 21.18 9.11
N LEU A 29 11.69 21.23 8.55
CA LEU A 29 12.09 20.45 7.38
C LEU A 29 12.87 19.18 7.74
N ASP A 30 13.22 19.00 9.03
CA ASP A 30 14.00 17.85 9.50
C ASP A 30 13.07 16.85 10.20
N PHE A 31 13.13 15.59 9.76
CA PHE A 31 12.35 14.47 10.25
C PHE A 31 13.30 13.39 10.73
N ILE A 32 13.13 12.92 11.96
CA ILE A 32 14.05 11.97 12.58
C ILE A 32 13.43 10.59 12.60
N LEU A 33 14.18 9.60 12.11
CA LEU A 33 13.82 8.19 12.27
C LEU A 33 13.92 7.80 13.76
N PRO A 34 12.91 7.11 14.33
CA PRO A 34 12.95 6.64 15.70
C PRO A 34 14.15 5.73 15.97
N ASP A 35 14.68 5.77 17.19
CA ASP A 35 15.88 4.99 17.56
C ASP A 35 15.64 3.48 17.49
N ASP A 36 14.40 3.04 17.64
CA ASP A 36 13.96 1.65 17.54
C ASP A 36 13.69 1.19 16.10
N ALA A 37 13.74 2.09 15.10
CA ALA A 37 13.61 1.71 13.71
C ALA A 37 14.86 0.94 13.25
N PRO A 38 14.76 -0.37 12.98
CA PRO A 38 15.90 -1.18 12.58
C PRO A 38 16.32 -0.91 11.14
N GLY A 39 17.61 -1.07 10.88
CA GLY A 39 18.17 -1.13 9.54
C GLY A 39 18.18 0.19 8.77
N ASP A 40 18.39 0.07 7.47
CA ASP A 40 18.55 1.21 6.58
C ASP A 40 17.19 1.70 6.06
N LEU A 41 17.08 3.02 5.86
CA LEU A 41 15.93 3.62 5.18
C LEU A 41 15.82 3.09 3.75
N THR A 42 14.65 2.57 3.39
CA THR A 42 14.39 2.03 2.06
C THR A 42 13.45 2.89 1.23
N GLU A 43 12.44 3.47 1.89
CA GLU A 43 11.44 4.27 1.20
C GLU A 43 10.94 5.41 2.09
N VAL A 44 10.66 6.55 1.43
CA VAL A 44 9.96 7.69 2.03
C VAL A 44 8.76 8.00 1.14
N HIS A 45 7.59 8.14 1.74
CA HIS A 45 6.36 8.48 1.05
C HIS A 45 5.81 9.81 1.55
N CYS A 46 5.39 10.68 0.63
CA CYS A 46 4.69 11.91 0.98
C CYS A 46 3.88 12.44 -0.21
N PRO A 47 2.53 12.43 -0.13
CA PRO A 47 1.72 11.74 0.89
C PRO A 47 1.88 10.21 0.83
N PRO A 48 1.29 9.43 1.74
CA PRO A 48 1.32 7.98 1.70
C PRO A 48 0.93 7.43 0.33
N GLY A 49 1.71 6.45 -0.19
CA GLY A 49 1.54 5.88 -1.52
C GLY A 49 2.34 6.57 -2.63
N ARG A 50 2.88 7.78 -2.39
CA ARG A 50 3.78 8.46 -3.33
C ARG A 50 5.21 8.42 -2.83
N VAL A 51 6.05 7.67 -3.53
CA VAL A 51 7.46 7.48 -3.18
C VAL A 51 8.29 8.70 -3.56
N LEU A 52 9.12 9.16 -2.64
CA LEU A 52 10.04 10.28 -2.85
C LEU A 52 11.46 9.77 -3.08
N ALA A 53 12.16 10.39 -4.03
CA ALA A 53 13.56 10.07 -4.29
C ALA A 53 14.50 10.86 -3.38
N ALA A 54 15.48 10.18 -2.80
CA ALA A 54 16.59 10.83 -2.10
C ALA A 54 17.42 11.65 -3.10
N GLY A 55 17.90 12.80 -2.69
CA GLY A 55 18.60 13.76 -3.53
C GLY A 55 17.70 14.74 -4.28
N ASP A 56 16.45 14.38 -4.58
CA ASP A 56 15.47 15.25 -5.25
C ASP A 56 14.53 15.92 -4.26
N ALA A 57 14.02 15.17 -3.28
CA ALA A 57 13.05 15.68 -2.31
C ALA A 57 13.67 15.91 -0.93
N TYR A 58 14.61 15.08 -0.53
CA TYR A 58 15.27 15.12 0.77
C TYR A 58 16.70 14.60 0.71
N LEU A 59 17.51 14.96 1.72
CA LEU A 59 18.80 14.32 2.03
C LEU A 59 18.65 13.49 3.30
N LEU A 60 19.33 12.35 3.34
CA LEU A 60 19.47 11.54 4.54
C LEU A 60 20.86 11.80 5.15
N ASP A 61 20.87 12.30 6.39
CA ASP A 61 22.06 12.51 7.20
C ASP A 61 21.94 11.69 8.50
N GLY A 62 22.59 10.54 8.52
CA GLY A 62 22.43 9.56 9.60
C GLY A 62 20.97 9.09 9.69
N ARG A 63 20.26 9.50 10.74
CA ARG A 63 18.83 9.19 10.96
C ARG A 63 17.90 10.36 10.68
N THR A 64 18.43 11.47 10.16
CA THR A 64 17.66 12.68 9.87
C THR A 64 17.38 12.80 8.38
N LEU A 65 16.11 12.90 8.03
CA LEU A 65 15.66 13.24 6.68
C LEU A 65 15.46 14.75 6.63
N ARG A 66 16.30 15.44 5.88
CA ARG A 66 16.19 16.88 5.65
C ARG A 66 15.54 17.15 4.31
N PHE A 67 14.32 17.68 4.34
CA PHE A 67 13.57 18.02 3.14
C PHE A 67 14.02 19.37 2.57
N PHE A 68 14.05 19.47 1.24
CA PHE A 68 14.37 20.73 0.55
C PHE A 68 13.20 21.71 0.55
N ARG A 69 11.97 21.19 0.73
CA ARG A 69 10.73 21.99 0.83
C ARG A 69 9.80 21.31 1.82
N ALA A 70 8.87 22.10 2.39
CA ALA A 70 7.86 21.55 3.28
C ALA A 70 7.07 20.44 2.57
N PRO A 71 7.02 19.24 3.16
CA PRO A 71 6.25 18.14 2.58
C PRO A 71 4.76 18.48 2.54
N PRO A 72 4.03 18.12 1.46
CA PRO A 72 2.63 18.48 1.29
C PRO A 72 1.66 17.67 2.17
N GLY A 73 2.16 16.76 2.98
CA GLY A 73 1.35 15.90 3.83
C GLY A 73 2.19 15.06 4.79
N PRO A 74 1.58 14.04 5.41
CA PRO A 74 2.30 13.15 6.31
C PRO A 74 3.47 12.47 5.61
N VAL A 75 4.62 12.44 6.30
CA VAL A 75 5.82 11.74 5.83
C VAL A 75 5.82 10.34 6.44
N LEU A 76 5.70 9.33 5.61
CA LEU A 76 5.82 7.93 6.01
C LEU A 76 7.21 7.43 5.60
N ALA A 77 7.92 6.80 6.52
CA ALA A 77 9.20 6.17 6.23
C ALA A 77 9.15 4.67 6.46
N ARG A 78 9.95 3.93 5.69
CA ARG A 78 10.15 2.49 5.83
C ARG A 78 11.63 2.18 5.91
N THR A 79 12.00 1.29 6.82
CA THR A 79 13.36 0.76 6.92
C THR A 79 13.38 -0.72 6.58
N ARG A 80 14.53 -1.19 6.15
CA ARG A 80 14.77 -2.61 5.94
C ARG A 80 14.99 -3.29 7.29
N GLY A 81 14.35 -4.44 7.49
CA GLY A 81 14.67 -5.31 8.60
C GLY A 81 16.03 -6.01 8.43
N ALA A 82 16.42 -6.77 9.45
CA ALA A 82 17.59 -7.62 9.39
C ALA A 82 17.48 -8.62 8.21
N PRO A 83 18.60 -9.10 7.64
CA PRO A 83 18.59 -10.13 6.64
C PRO A 83 17.81 -11.35 7.12
N CYS A 84 16.83 -11.78 6.34
CA CYS A 84 15.96 -12.91 6.68
C CYS A 84 15.76 -13.83 5.49
N ALA A 85 15.38 -15.06 5.75
CA ALA A 85 14.83 -15.94 4.74
C ALA A 85 13.36 -15.59 4.51
N GLY A 86 12.92 -15.60 3.27
CA GLY A 86 11.56 -15.28 2.93
C GLY A 86 11.22 -15.63 1.49
N TYR A 87 9.96 -15.43 1.17
CA TYR A 87 9.44 -15.57 -0.17
C TYR A 87 9.06 -14.18 -0.69
N GLN A 88 9.44 -13.89 -1.93
CA GLN A 88 9.02 -12.70 -2.63
C GLN A 88 8.55 -13.07 -4.03
N GLU A 89 7.35 -12.64 -4.37
CA GLU A 89 6.75 -12.83 -5.69
C GLU A 89 6.30 -11.48 -6.25
N ARG A 90 6.42 -11.35 -7.56
CA ARG A 90 5.86 -10.23 -8.33
C ARG A 90 5.03 -10.77 -9.46
N ARG A 91 3.81 -10.27 -9.60
CA ARG A 91 2.91 -10.65 -10.68
C ARG A 91 2.01 -9.50 -11.09
N ASN A 92 1.67 -9.46 -12.37
CA ASN A 92 0.62 -8.55 -12.83
C ASN A 92 -0.71 -8.91 -12.17
N SER A 93 -1.34 -7.93 -11.56
CA SER A 93 -2.60 -8.14 -10.84
C SER A 93 -3.63 -7.08 -11.20
N ARG A 94 -4.87 -7.44 -10.94
CA ARG A 94 -6.04 -6.62 -11.17
C ARG A 94 -6.90 -6.62 -9.92
N ILE A 95 -7.37 -5.44 -9.54
CA ILE A 95 -8.37 -5.23 -8.50
C ILE A 95 -9.61 -4.68 -9.19
N ASP A 96 -10.73 -5.33 -9.01
CA ASP A 96 -12.03 -4.85 -9.44
C ASP A 96 -12.62 -4.00 -8.30
N LEU A 97 -12.92 -2.74 -8.60
CA LEU A 97 -13.49 -1.78 -7.66
C LEU A 97 -14.87 -1.36 -8.17
N GLU A 98 -15.86 -1.51 -7.32
CA GLU A 98 -17.23 -1.10 -7.60
C GLU A 98 -17.58 0.11 -6.75
N LEU A 99 -18.00 1.18 -7.41
CA LEU A 99 -18.50 2.40 -6.78
C LEU A 99 -20.02 2.44 -6.96
N GLN A 100 -20.73 2.55 -5.87
CA GLN A 100 -22.19 2.55 -5.89
C GLN A 100 -22.73 3.86 -5.32
N ALA A 101 -23.72 4.43 -5.97
CA ALA A 101 -24.43 5.63 -5.54
C ALA A 101 -25.94 5.40 -5.58
N TRP A 102 -26.62 5.79 -4.51
CA TRP A 102 -28.08 5.73 -4.40
C TRP A 102 -28.63 7.13 -4.19
N ALA A 103 -29.68 7.47 -4.94
CA ALA A 103 -30.43 8.71 -4.76
C ALA A 103 -31.90 8.54 -5.13
N ARG A 104 -32.71 9.55 -4.83
CA ARG A 104 -34.12 9.58 -5.21
C ARG A 104 -34.34 9.95 -6.67
N ASP A 105 -33.38 10.62 -7.28
CA ASP A 105 -33.42 11.01 -8.68
C ASP A 105 -32.10 10.69 -9.38
N MET A 106 -32.16 10.49 -10.71
CA MET A 106 -31.02 10.06 -11.52
C MET A 106 -29.91 11.11 -11.54
N SER A 107 -30.27 12.39 -11.61
CA SER A 107 -29.28 13.47 -11.67
C SER A 107 -28.41 13.50 -10.42
N THR A 108 -29.03 13.34 -9.25
CA THR A 108 -28.29 13.28 -7.97
C THR A 108 -27.42 12.02 -7.87
N ALA A 109 -27.92 10.86 -8.31
CA ALA A 109 -27.15 9.62 -8.31
C ALA A 109 -25.94 9.72 -9.25
N ASP A 110 -26.12 10.24 -10.46
CA ASP A 110 -25.05 10.44 -11.44
C ASP A 110 -24.00 11.45 -10.93
N ASP A 111 -24.41 12.56 -10.30
CA ASP A 111 -23.50 13.56 -9.73
C ASP A 111 -22.65 12.97 -8.58
N LEU A 112 -23.28 12.22 -7.68
CA LEU A 112 -22.58 11.54 -6.59
C LEU A 112 -21.57 10.53 -7.14
N LEU A 113 -21.98 9.70 -8.11
CA LEU A 113 -21.11 8.72 -8.72
C LEU A 113 -19.95 9.38 -9.47
N ALA A 114 -20.21 10.46 -10.22
CA ALA A 114 -19.21 11.20 -10.95
C ALA A 114 -18.15 11.81 -10.01
N ARG A 115 -18.56 12.38 -8.88
CA ARG A 115 -17.65 12.91 -7.87
C ARG A 115 -16.81 11.81 -7.22
N ALA A 116 -17.42 10.68 -6.84
CA ALA A 116 -16.71 9.54 -6.28
C ALA A 116 -15.68 8.98 -7.29
N LEU A 117 -16.08 8.81 -8.55
CA LEU A 117 -15.22 8.34 -9.63
C LEU A 117 -14.05 9.30 -9.87
N ALA A 118 -14.30 10.61 -9.95
CA ALA A 118 -13.26 11.61 -10.11
C ALA A 118 -12.25 11.57 -8.95
N ALA A 119 -12.73 11.42 -7.71
CA ALA A 119 -11.87 11.28 -6.54
C ALA A 119 -10.98 10.03 -6.61
N VAL A 120 -11.55 8.87 -6.97
CA VAL A 120 -10.80 7.62 -7.13
C VAL A 120 -9.74 7.74 -8.24
N LEU A 121 -10.15 8.24 -9.41
CA LEU A 121 -9.24 8.41 -10.56
C LEU A 121 -8.08 9.34 -10.22
N ALA A 122 -8.38 10.50 -9.59
CA ALA A 122 -7.36 11.46 -9.19
C ALA A 122 -6.42 10.90 -8.11
N THR A 123 -6.98 10.18 -7.12
CA THR A 123 -6.19 9.58 -6.04
C THR A 123 -5.24 8.53 -6.59
N VAL A 124 -5.76 7.55 -7.35
CA VAL A 124 -4.92 6.45 -7.87
C VAL A 124 -3.87 6.94 -8.84
N ALA A 125 -4.19 7.95 -9.67
CA ALA A 125 -3.22 8.56 -10.59
C ALA A 125 -2.03 9.22 -9.87
N GLY A 126 -2.20 9.61 -8.61
CA GLY A 126 -1.15 10.21 -7.77
C GLY A 126 -0.35 9.22 -6.92
N LEU A 127 -0.68 7.92 -7.00
CA LEU A 127 -0.02 6.89 -6.18
C LEU A 127 1.01 6.11 -7.01
N ASP A 128 2.17 5.87 -6.40
CA ASP A 128 3.17 4.93 -6.91
C ASP A 128 2.94 3.52 -6.36
N VAL A 129 2.33 3.44 -5.17
CA VAL A 129 2.09 2.20 -4.44
C VAL A 129 0.77 2.25 -3.70
N ILE A 130 0.00 1.17 -3.76
CA ILE A 130 -1.13 0.89 -2.87
C ILE A 130 -0.69 -0.23 -1.92
N ASP A 131 -0.63 0.07 -0.62
CA ASP A 131 -0.33 -0.93 0.40
C ASP A 131 -1.62 -1.66 0.75
N LEU A 132 -1.65 -2.95 0.45
CA LEU A 132 -2.76 -3.86 0.72
C LEU A 132 -2.45 -4.77 1.92
N SER A 133 -1.33 -4.50 2.60
CA SER A 133 -0.91 -5.30 3.74
C SER A 133 -1.93 -5.18 4.87
N SER A 134 -2.51 -6.30 5.22
CA SER A 134 -3.28 -6.46 6.45
C SER A 134 -2.48 -7.31 7.43
N ALA A 135 -2.85 -7.32 8.70
CA ALA A 135 -2.25 -8.30 9.61
C ALA A 135 -2.40 -9.73 9.02
N PRO A 136 -1.37 -10.54 9.09
CA PRO A 136 -0.24 -10.52 10.01
C PRO A 136 0.98 -9.75 9.47
N PRO A 137 1.80 -9.19 10.37
CA PRO A 137 2.89 -8.28 10.00
C PRO A 137 4.02 -8.90 9.17
N HIS A 138 4.10 -10.23 9.10
CA HIS A 138 5.12 -10.94 8.32
C HIS A 138 4.76 -11.09 6.83
N LEU A 139 3.52 -10.76 6.45
CA LEU A 139 3.05 -10.75 5.06
C LEU A 139 2.85 -9.31 4.60
N SER A 140 3.55 -8.94 3.56
CA SER A 140 3.37 -7.65 2.89
C SER A 140 2.79 -7.86 1.50
N LEU A 141 1.72 -7.13 1.20
CA LEU A 141 1.07 -7.10 -0.10
C LEU A 141 1.05 -5.66 -0.61
N ARG A 142 1.68 -5.40 -1.76
CA ARG A 142 1.79 -4.06 -2.32
C ARG A 142 1.50 -4.09 -3.81
N LEU A 143 0.62 -3.22 -4.26
CA LEU A 143 0.39 -2.99 -5.69
C LEU A 143 1.21 -1.78 -6.13
N THR A 144 2.22 -2.01 -6.96
CA THR A 144 3.10 -0.96 -7.47
C THR A 144 2.64 -0.49 -8.84
N ALA A 145 2.95 0.77 -9.17
CA ALA A 145 2.56 1.44 -10.40
C ALA A 145 1.05 1.26 -10.74
N PRO A 146 0.14 1.55 -9.80
CA PRO A 146 -1.28 1.34 -10.00
C PRO A 146 -1.81 2.23 -11.12
N ARG A 147 -2.65 1.65 -11.98
CA ARG A 147 -3.36 2.36 -13.04
C ARG A 147 -4.83 2.02 -12.96
N VAL A 148 -5.67 3.04 -12.93
CA VAL A 148 -7.11 2.86 -12.87
C VAL A 148 -7.74 3.15 -14.24
N SER A 149 -8.74 2.37 -14.61
CA SER A 149 -9.56 2.58 -15.79
C SER A 149 -11.03 2.30 -15.46
N LEU A 150 -11.92 3.08 -16.04
CA LEU A 150 -13.35 2.84 -15.98
C LEU A 150 -13.70 1.71 -16.96
N ALA A 151 -14.36 0.66 -16.48
CA ALA A 151 -14.80 -0.47 -17.30
C ALA A 151 -16.25 -0.30 -17.77
N GLY A 152 -17.12 0.33 -16.95
CA GLY A 152 -18.50 0.58 -17.31
C GLY A 152 -19.25 1.34 -16.23
N ILE A 153 -20.43 1.86 -16.61
CA ILE A 153 -21.40 2.46 -15.69
C ILE A 153 -22.74 1.81 -15.96
N GLU A 154 -23.39 1.37 -14.89
CA GLU A 154 -24.74 0.81 -14.92
C GLU A 154 -25.71 1.70 -14.15
N ARG A 155 -26.95 1.74 -14.59
CA ARG A 155 -28.04 2.48 -13.96
C ARG A 155 -29.24 1.55 -13.78
N ASN A 156 -29.58 1.29 -12.55
CA ASN A 156 -30.63 0.35 -12.19
C ASN A 156 -31.61 1.00 -11.20
N LEU A 157 -32.81 0.46 -11.12
CA LEU A 157 -33.68 0.69 -9.99
C LEU A 157 -33.19 -0.18 -8.82
N ASP A 158 -33.27 0.36 -7.62
CA ASP A 158 -33.00 -0.43 -6.43
C ASP A 158 -34.03 -1.56 -6.33
N PRO A 159 -33.61 -2.85 -6.35
CA PRO A 159 -34.53 -3.96 -6.30
C PRO A 159 -35.36 -4.01 -5.02
N ASP A 160 -34.83 -3.48 -3.91
CA ASP A 160 -35.48 -3.48 -2.61
C ASP A 160 -36.32 -2.22 -2.37
N ASN A 161 -36.06 -1.14 -3.13
CA ASN A 161 -36.80 0.11 -3.01
C ASN A 161 -36.89 0.83 -4.37
N PRO A 162 -38.01 0.65 -5.09
CA PRO A 162 -38.20 1.21 -6.44
C PRO A 162 -38.23 2.76 -6.48
N GLU A 163 -38.32 3.43 -5.32
CA GLU A 163 -38.19 4.89 -5.25
C GLU A 163 -36.73 5.36 -5.20
N ARG A 164 -35.79 4.42 -5.15
CA ARG A 164 -34.35 4.72 -5.19
C ARG A 164 -33.76 4.29 -6.52
N LEU A 165 -32.94 5.16 -7.05
CA LEU A 165 -32.10 4.88 -8.21
C LEU A 165 -30.72 4.47 -7.75
N HIS A 166 -30.16 3.47 -8.40
CA HIS A 166 -28.87 2.89 -8.11
C HIS A 166 -27.97 3.00 -9.34
N CYS A 167 -26.88 3.77 -9.19
CA CYS A 167 -25.84 3.88 -10.20
C CYS A 167 -24.58 3.17 -9.73
N VAL A 168 -23.97 2.38 -10.61
CA VAL A 168 -22.77 1.59 -10.32
C VAL A 168 -21.70 1.90 -11.36
N ALA A 169 -20.50 2.24 -10.92
CA ALA A 169 -19.32 2.33 -11.78
C ALA A 169 -18.36 1.20 -11.47
N HIS A 170 -17.98 0.45 -12.49
CA HIS A 170 -16.98 -0.61 -12.42
C HIS A 170 -15.62 -0.06 -12.84
N CYS A 171 -14.67 -0.06 -11.93
CA CYS A 171 -13.31 0.38 -12.16
C CYS A 171 -12.34 -0.79 -12.07
N LEU A 172 -11.33 -0.78 -12.91
CA LEU A 172 -10.24 -1.75 -12.89
C LEU A 172 -8.97 -1.04 -12.45
N ILE A 173 -8.38 -1.47 -11.34
CA ILE A 173 -7.05 -1.03 -10.92
C ILE A 173 -6.07 -2.14 -11.29
N ARG A 174 -5.11 -1.83 -12.15
CA ARG A 174 -4.05 -2.75 -12.58
C ARG A 174 -2.72 -2.29 -12.07
N GLY A 175 -1.83 -3.23 -11.76
CA GLY A 175 -0.48 -2.95 -11.31
C GLY A 175 0.31 -4.24 -11.12
N GLU A 176 1.54 -4.11 -10.66
CA GLU A 176 2.37 -5.24 -10.28
C GLU A 176 2.17 -5.50 -8.77
N LEU A 177 1.59 -6.64 -8.42
CA LEU A 177 1.44 -7.08 -7.04
C LEU A 177 2.74 -7.69 -6.57
N GLU A 178 3.34 -7.07 -5.56
CA GLU A 178 4.48 -7.59 -4.84
C GLU A 178 3.99 -8.21 -3.53
N THR A 179 4.24 -9.51 -3.37
CA THR A 179 3.96 -10.28 -2.17
C THR A 179 5.27 -10.63 -1.50
N SER A 180 5.44 -10.31 -0.24
CA SER A 180 6.63 -10.67 0.55
C SER A 180 6.21 -11.37 1.83
N LEU A 181 6.76 -12.54 2.06
CA LEU A 181 6.55 -13.35 3.27
C LEU A 181 7.89 -13.56 3.96
N ILE A 182 8.00 -13.17 5.23
CA ILE A 182 9.19 -13.31 6.05
C ILE A 182 9.07 -14.61 6.85
N LEU A 183 10.02 -15.53 6.67
CA LEU A 183 10.04 -16.83 7.32
C LEU A 183 10.97 -16.89 8.53
N GLY A 184 11.94 -15.99 8.65
CA GLY A 184 12.85 -15.91 9.78
C GLY A 184 14.29 -15.64 9.38
N ALA A 185 15.24 -15.89 10.30
CA ALA A 185 16.66 -15.78 10.00
C ALA A 185 17.03 -16.73 8.85
N PRO A 186 17.95 -16.33 7.95
CA PRO A 186 18.40 -17.22 6.89
C PRO A 186 19.10 -18.41 7.55
N ASP A 187 18.42 -19.54 7.53
CA ASP A 187 19.03 -20.78 8.00
C ASP A 187 20.10 -21.17 6.98
N ARG A 188 21.30 -21.45 7.46
CA ARG A 188 22.46 -21.72 6.57
C ARG A 188 22.29 -22.96 5.69
N GLN A 189 21.21 -23.70 5.83
CA GLN A 189 20.96 -24.98 5.16
C GLN A 189 19.57 -25.15 4.51
N GLY A 190 18.66 -24.18 4.60
CA GLY A 190 17.30 -24.31 4.04
C GLY A 190 17.14 -23.68 2.67
N ARG A 191 16.89 -24.48 1.64
CA ARG A 191 16.23 -24.01 0.40
C ARG A 191 14.73 -24.23 0.56
N ILE A 192 13.95 -23.15 0.53
CA ILE A 192 12.50 -23.29 0.31
C ILE A 192 12.34 -23.70 -1.16
N SER A 193 11.87 -24.90 -1.40
CA SER A 193 11.67 -25.42 -2.76
C SER A 193 10.29 -25.05 -3.32
N GLU A 194 9.29 -24.85 -2.47
CA GLU A 194 7.93 -24.53 -2.90
C GLU A 194 7.10 -23.95 -1.74
N VAL A 195 6.40 -22.84 -2.00
CA VAL A 195 5.40 -22.28 -1.08
C VAL A 195 4.09 -22.19 -1.85
N ASP A 196 3.12 -22.99 -1.47
CA ASP A 196 1.77 -22.93 -2.02
C ASP A 196 0.93 -21.92 -1.20
N VAL A 197 0.68 -20.75 -1.78
CA VAL A 197 -0.13 -19.70 -1.16
C VAL A 197 -1.49 -19.67 -1.83
N ALA A 198 -2.47 -20.34 -1.25
CA ALA A 198 -3.86 -20.21 -1.67
C ALA A 198 -4.47 -18.94 -1.04
N LEU A 199 -4.56 -17.85 -1.81
CA LEU A 199 -5.32 -16.68 -1.43
C LEU A 199 -6.80 -16.95 -1.72
N HIS A 200 -7.56 -17.27 -0.69
CA HIS A 200 -9.02 -17.20 -0.72
C HIS A 200 -9.41 -15.77 -0.36
N LEU A 201 -9.65 -14.96 -1.36
CA LEU A 201 -10.36 -13.69 -1.17
C LEU A 201 -11.85 -14.03 -1.08
N PRO A 202 -12.57 -13.49 -0.09
CA PRO A 202 -14.01 -13.68 0.05
C PRO A 202 -14.80 -13.08 -1.10
#